data_9d0ca3395fcbf276cde1a3c0290be055
#
_entry.id   9d0ca3395fcbf276cde1a3c0290be055
#
_cell.length_a   1.000
_cell.length_b   1.000
_cell.length_c   1.000
_cell.angle_alpha   90.00
_cell.angle_beta   90.00
_cell.angle_gamma   90.00
#
_symmetry.space_group_name_H-M   'P 1'
#
loop_
_entity.id
_entity.type
_entity.pdbx_description
1 polymer ?
#
loop_
_entity_poly.entity_id
_entity_poly.type
_entity_poly.pdbx_seq_one_letter_code
_entity_poly.pdbx_strand_id
1 'polypeptide(L)'
;LAKVKLAHDLKRGEVLEIVVESLANGGDGVGKVAGLPVFIDRAAVGDKLKVRLFDVRKDFARGAIEAIIEPSKERAQPPCKHFEVCGGCQWQHINYSAQAAHKEGLVRQALKHIGGQGDNDVVIEPIADAAGGGELHYRNKAQFPVQYVDGQYLAGYYGRGSHSLINVTECSIQPPAMDQVLDTCRQLLKKYKVHAYDEAKHKGLVRHINLRQSFADGKLLATFVVNHEAQKYSKFKDNQDLVVMLDVARDLVDAHKNIEGVVLNFNPEKGNRILGDDSLVLVGIEYVEEVLKTKRADMPQKLREGLKLRLSSSSFFQVNSVQAVALLEIVADMAKSALADCAAPVVVDAYAGVGTIALWLSPFVHSVVAVEENKDAVSDGRANSLLNDLTNVEFVEGRVEEALSRLMTEGTLPDLLVVDPPRKGLSPEVLAAIKEHGPRHVIYVSCNPTTLARDLKLLSDKGEKGESNGYKAKRIKPVDLFPQTYHVESVVILERF
;
A
#
# COMPACT_ATOMS: atom_id res chain seq x y z
N LEU A 1 -6.21 41.13 -30.18
CA LEU A 1 -7.16 40.11 -29.73
C LEU A 1 -6.48 38.74 -29.98
N ALA A 2 -6.00 38.10 -28.91
CA ALA A 2 -5.49 36.72 -28.99
C ALA A 2 -6.65 35.82 -29.46
N LYS A 3 -6.43 35.06 -30.54
CA LYS A 3 -7.42 34.05 -30.99
C LYS A 3 -7.68 33.06 -29.83
N VAL A 4 -8.94 32.93 -29.45
CA VAL A 4 -9.37 31.89 -28.49
C VAL A 4 -9.06 30.52 -29.16
N LYS A 5 -8.11 29.77 -28.60
CA LYS A 5 -7.73 28.46 -29.10
C LYS A 5 -8.82 27.44 -28.73
N LEU A 6 -9.22 26.63 -29.69
CA LEU A 6 -10.13 25.51 -29.43
C LEU A 6 -9.33 24.25 -29.08
N ALA A 7 -9.92 23.34 -28.29
CA ALA A 7 -9.25 22.13 -27.83
C ALA A 7 -8.65 21.26 -28.94
N HIS A 8 -9.28 21.24 -30.13
CA HIS A 8 -8.81 20.49 -31.31
C HIS A 8 -7.62 21.14 -32.05
N ASP A 9 -7.25 22.40 -31.68
CA ASP A 9 -6.12 23.10 -32.28
C ASP A 9 -4.78 22.82 -31.56
N LEU A 10 -4.82 22.11 -30.41
CA LEU A 10 -3.63 21.83 -29.62
C LEU A 10 -2.74 20.80 -30.33
N LYS A 11 -1.43 21.03 -30.30
CA LYS A 11 -0.45 20.17 -30.97
C LYS A 11 0.66 19.73 -30.01
N ARG A 12 1.17 18.52 -30.25
CA ARG A 12 2.39 18.04 -29.60
C ARG A 12 3.55 19.00 -29.86
N GLY A 13 4.34 19.28 -28.85
CA GLY A 13 5.49 20.22 -28.90
C GLY A 13 5.10 21.66 -28.59
N GLU A 14 3.82 21.99 -28.54
CA GLU A 14 3.35 23.34 -28.24
C GLU A 14 3.61 23.71 -26.78
N VAL A 15 3.96 24.97 -26.52
CA VAL A 15 4.21 25.54 -25.20
C VAL A 15 3.08 26.47 -24.85
N LEU A 16 2.46 26.24 -23.68
CA LEU A 16 1.30 26.99 -23.21
C LEU A 16 1.50 27.47 -21.78
N GLU A 17 0.90 28.60 -21.45
CA GLU A 17 0.76 29.03 -20.05
C GLU A 17 -0.48 28.36 -19.45
N ILE A 18 -0.32 27.67 -18.33
CA ILE A 18 -1.38 26.89 -17.66
C ILE A 18 -1.34 27.21 -16.18
N VAL A 19 -2.51 27.48 -15.59
CA VAL A 19 -2.72 27.53 -14.14
C VAL A 19 -3.20 26.15 -13.68
N VAL A 20 -2.58 25.63 -12.64
CA VAL A 20 -2.94 24.32 -12.05
C VAL A 20 -4.12 24.52 -11.10
N GLU A 21 -5.25 23.87 -11.41
CA GLU A 21 -6.52 24.01 -10.68
C GLU A 21 -6.74 22.92 -9.62
N SER A 22 -6.19 21.71 -9.86
CA SER A 22 -6.40 20.55 -8.98
C SER A 22 -5.29 19.51 -9.14
N LEU A 23 -5.32 18.47 -8.29
CA LEU A 23 -4.49 17.26 -8.43
C LEU A 23 -5.36 16.08 -8.85
N ALA A 24 -4.82 15.22 -9.70
CA ALA A 24 -5.49 14.00 -10.16
C ALA A 24 -5.11 12.79 -9.28
N ASN A 25 -5.97 11.77 -9.30
CA ASN A 25 -5.61 10.44 -8.84
C ASN A 25 -4.51 9.88 -9.77
N GLY A 26 -3.28 9.76 -9.26
CA GLY A 26 -2.05 9.48 -10.03
C GLY A 26 -0.95 10.51 -9.73
N GLY A 27 -1.31 11.62 -9.10
CA GLY A 27 -0.38 12.61 -8.55
C GLY A 27 -0.07 13.77 -9.46
N ASP A 28 -0.55 13.78 -10.71
CA ASP A 28 -0.34 14.87 -11.66
C ASP A 28 -1.20 16.10 -11.28
N GLY A 29 -0.66 17.32 -11.44
CA GLY A 29 -1.45 18.52 -11.44
C GLY A 29 -2.32 18.62 -12.69
N VAL A 30 -3.49 19.24 -12.58
CA VAL A 30 -4.45 19.42 -13.68
C VAL A 30 -4.76 20.88 -13.86
N GLY A 31 -4.51 21.38 -15.05
CA GLY A 31 -5.03 22.65 -15.53
C GLY A 31 -5.88 22.46 -16.78
N LYS A 32 -6.48 23.51 -17.31
CA LYS A 32 -7.33 23.44 -18.51
C LYS A 32 -6.87 24.42 -19.58
N VAL A 33 -6.93 23.96 -20.81
CA VAL A 33 -6.73 24.83 -22.00
C VAL A 33 -7.92 24.62 -22.93
N ALA A 34 -8.66 25.67 -23.20
CA ALA A 34 -9.89 25.61 -24.01
C ALA A 34 -10.87 24.50 -23.57
N GLY A 35 -10.98 24.27 -22.25
CA GLY A 35 -11.83 23.22 -21.68
C GLY A 35 -11.20 21.82 -21.65
N LEU A 36 -10.09 21.57 -22.35
CA LEU A 36 -9.38 20.30 -22.34
C LEU A 36 -8.49 20.19 -21.10
N PRO A 37 -8.60 19.14 -20.26
CA PRO A 37 -7.70 18.93 -19.12
C PRO A 37 -6.29 18.60 -19.60
N VAL A 38 -5.31 19.20 -18.96
CA VAL A 38 -3.87 18.96 -19.19
C VAL A 38 -3.26 18.45 -17.90
N PHE A 39 -2.72 17.21 -17.95
CA PHE A 39 -2.04 16.59 -16.83
C PHE A 39 -0.55 16.97 -16.86
N ILE A 40 -0.06 17.45 -15.71
CA ILE A 40 1.29 18.01 -15.59
C ILE A 40 1.98 17.37 -14.39
N ASP A 41 3.07 16.64 -14.67
CA ASP A 41 3.86 16.03 -13.59
C ASP A 41 4.51 17.10 -12.69
N ARG A 42 4.58 16.84 -11.38
CA ARG A 42 5.23 17.71 -10.39
C ARG A 42 4.71 19.15 -10.32
N ALA A 43 3.47 19.35 -10.72
CA ALA A 43 2.79 20.62 -10.55
C ALA A 43 2.02 20.68 -9.23
N ALA A 44 1.99 21.85 -8.60
CA ALA A 44 1.21 22.11 -7.39
C ALA A 44 0.01 23.01 -7.71
N VAL A 45 -1.09 22.86 -6.96
CA VAL A 45 -2.29 23.67 -7.16
C VAL A 45 -1.97 25.15 -6.93
N GLY A 46 -2.37 26.02 -7.88
CA GLY A 46 -2.06 27.44 -7.88
C GLY A 46 -0.76 27.81 -8.61
N ASP A 47 0.02 26.84 -9.09
CA ASP A 47 1.14 27.15 -9.99
C ASP A 47 0.66 27.78 -11.29
N LYS A 48 1.37 28.81 -11.77
CA LYS A 48 1.30 29.27 -13.16
C LYS A 48 2.55 28.81 -13.89
N LEU A 49 2.37 27.96 -14.90
CA LEU A 49 3.44 27.21 -15.53
C LEU A 49 3.52 27.49 -17.03
N LYS A 50 4.75 27.49 -17.60
CA LYS A 50 4.96 27.19 -19.02
C LYS A 50 5.08 25.67 -19.18
N VAL A 51 4.19 25.09 -20.00
CA VAL A 51 4.04 23.64 -20.14
C VAL A 51 4.19 23.27 -21.62
N ARG A 52 5.14 22.37 -21.91
CA ARG A 52 5.29 21.78 -23.25
C ARG A 52 4.45 20.51 -23.35
N LEU A 53 3.51 20.49 -24.28
CA LEU A 53 2.68 19.31 -24.52
C LEU A 53 3.49 18.21 -25.21
N PHE A 54 3.46 17.00 -24.68
CA PHE A 54 4.13 15.84 -25.28
C PHE A 54 3.15 14.74 -25.73
N ASP A 55 1.92 14.72 -25.22
CA ASP A 55 0.83 13.86 -25.65
C ASP A 55 -0.47 14.66 -25.71
N VAL A 56 -1.18 14.60 -26.83
CA VAL A 56 -2.47 15.31 -27.04
C VAL A 56 -3.48 14.29 -27.54
N ARG A 57 -4.55 14.11 -26.79
CA ARG A 57 -5.66 13.21 -27.08
C ARG A 57 -6.97 13.99 -27.24
N LYS A 58 -8.04 13.32 -27.65
CA LYS A 58 -9.35 13.94 -27.80
C LYS A 58 -9.88 14.50 -26.48
N ASP A 59 -9.68 13.79 -25.39
CA ASP A 59 -10.31 14.07 -24.11
C ASP A 59 -9.33 14.63 -23.05
N PHE A 60 -8.03 14.61 -23.30
CA PHE A 60 -6.99 15.18 -22.42
C PHE A 60 -5.69 15.44 -23.16
N ALA A 61 -4.80 16.20 -22.53
CA ALA A 61 -3.40 16.31 -22.94
C ALA A 61 -2.47 16.03 -21.75
N ARG A 62 -1.20 15.77 -22.04
CA ARG A 62 -0.11 15.68 -21.06
C ARG A 62 1.00 16.61 -21.43
N GLY A 63 1.58 17.27 -20.42
CA GLY A 63 2.68 18.21 -20.63
C GLY A 63 3.75 18.11 -19.56
N ALA A 64 4.93 18.59 -19.89
CA ALA A 64 6.05 18.74 -18.98
C ALA A 64 6.28 20.21 -18.66
N ILE A 65 6.64 20.52 -17.42
CA ILE A 65 6.99 21.86 -16.97
C ILE A 65 8.27 22.31 -17.69
N GLU A 66 8.21 23.41 -18.45
CA GLU A 66 9.40 24.09 -18.96
C GLU A 66 9.91 25.17 -18.01
N ALA A 67 8.96 25.91 -17.39
CA ALA A 67 9.29 26.93 -16.41
C ALA A 67 8.11 27.13 -15.45
N ILE A 68 8.42 27.47 -14.22
CA ILE A 68 7.46 27.98 -13.24
C ILE A 68 7.47 29.49 -13.36
N ILE A 69 6.34 30.08 -13.79
CA ILE A 69 6.17 31.52 -13.95
C ILE A 69 5.89 32.14 -12.58
N GLU A 70 4.91 31.58 -11.89
CA GLU A 70 4.53 31.98 -10.54
C GLU A 70 4.35 30.69 -9.71
N PRO A 71 5.21 30.46 -8.69
CA PRO A 71 5.10 29.25 -7.87
C PRO A 71 3.90 29.34 -6.93
N SER A 72 3.24 28.21 -6.74
CA SER A 72 2.20 28.03 -5.72
C SER A 72 2.75 28.25 -4.31
N LYS A 73 1.90 28.77 -3.42
CA LYS A 73 2.18 28.86 -1.98
C LYS A 73 2.28 27.49 -1.30
N GLU A 74 1.74 26.46 -1.93
CA GLU A 74 1.80 25.07 -1.46
C GLU A 74 3.14 24.40 -1.74
N ARG A 75 3.99 25.00 -2.60
CA ARG A 75 5.29 24.40 -2.92
C ARG A 75 6.22 24.32 -1.71
N ALA A 76 6.92 23.20 -1.63
CA ALA A 76 7.99 22.96 -0.67
C ALA A 76 9.24 22.43 -1.39
N GLN A 77 10.40 22.58 -0.76
CA GLN A 77 11.62 21.95 -1.25
C GLN A 77 11.57 20.44 -0.96
N PRO A 78 11.66 19.57 -1.97
CA PRO A 78 11.71 18.12 -1.75
C PRO A 78 12.89 17.71 -0.86
N PRO A 79 12.67 16.93 0.23
CA PRO A 79 13.76 16.48 1.08
C PRO A 79 14.61 15.36 0.45
N CYS A 80 14.09 14.67 -0.57
CA CYS A 80 14.77 13.56 -1.24
C CYS A 80 15.56 14.04 -2.45
N LYS A 81 16.89 13.77 -2.47
CA LYS A 81 17.76 14.11 -3.61
C LYS A 81 17.42 13.35 -4.91
N HIS A 82 16.68 12.24 -4.80
CA HIS A 82 16.26 11.45 -5.97
C HIS A 82 14.85 11.82 -6.47
N PHE A 83 14.18 12.80 -5.86
CA PHE A 83 12.79 13.13 -6.17
C PHE A 83 12.55 13.41 -7.65
N GLU A 84 13.49 14.11 -8.31
CA GLU A 84 13.37 14.50 -9.71
C GLU A 84 13.38 13.30 -10.69
N VAL A 85 13.94 12.18 -10.30
CA VAL A 85 14.14 11.02 -11.20
C VAL A 85 13.44 9.76 -10.72
N CYS A 86 13.25 9.61 -9.40
CA CYS A 86 12.64 8.43 -8.79
C CYS A 86 11.12 8.43 -8.95
N GLY A 87 10.53 7.26 -9.24
CA GLY A 87 9.09 7.07 -9.35
C GLY A 87 8.35 6.82 -8.03
N GLY A 88 9.06 6.73 -6.90
CA GLY A 88 8.47 6.30 -5.62
C GLY A 88 7.56 7.33 -4.96
N CYS A 89 7.87 8.62 -5.07
CA CYS A 89 7.09 9.71 -4.47
C CYS A 89 6.63 10.71 -5.53
N GLN A 90 5.40 11.24 -5.38
CA GLN A 90 4.84 12.16 -6.36
C GLN A 90 4.69 13.58 -5.81
N TRP A 91 4.62 13.77 -4.48
CA TRP A 91 4.18 15.03 -3.88
C TRP A 91 5.19 15.69 -2.91
N GLN A 92 6.46 15.28 -2.87
CA GLN A 92 7.45 15.91 -1.98
C GLN A 92 7.68 17.41 -2.26
N HIS A 93 7.28 17.90 -3.43
CA HIS A 93 7.32 19.32 -3.79
C HIS A 93 6.12 20.12 -3.30
N ILE A 94 5.18 19.50 -2.59
CA ILE A 94 3.99 20.10 -1.98
C ILE A 94 4.15 20.01 -0.46
N ASN A 95 3.85 21.08 0.28
CA ASN A 95 3.88 21.04 1.74
C ASN A 95 2.88 20.03 2.29
N TYR A 96 3.20 19.42 3.44
CA TYR A 96 2.47 18.27 3.92
C TYR A 96 1.00 18.56 4.25
N SER A 97 0.68 19.73 4.80
CA SER A 97 -0.71 20.11 5.10
C SER A 97 -1.56 20.20 3.82
N ALA A 98 -0.99 20.71 2.73
CA ALA A 98 -1.66 20.71 1.43
C ALA A 98 -1.81 19.29 0.86
N GLN A 99 -0.79 18.42 1.01
CA GLN A 99 -0.93 17.00 0.62
C GLN A 99 -2.12 16.34 1.31
N ALA A 100 -2.29 16.52 2.62
CA ALA A 100 -3.39 15.96 3.40
C ALA A 100 -4.76 16.49 2.89
N ALA A 101 -4.88 17.81 2.68
CA ALA A 101 -6.10 18.42 2.15
C ALA A 101 -6.44 17.90 0.73
N HIS A 102 -5.44 17.75 -0.15
CA HIS A 102 -5.65 17.22 -1.49
C HIS A 102 -6.07 15.75 -1.49
N LYS A 103 -5.55 14.93 -0.59
CA LYS A 103 -5.98 13.53 -0.41
C LYS A 103 -7.45 13.43 -0.01
N GLU A 104 -7.88 14.26 0.94
CA GLU A 104 -9.30 14.37 1.28
C GLU A 104 -10.14 14.81 0.06
N GLY A 105 -9.64 15.77 -0.70
CA GLY A 105 -10.25 16.24 -1.95
C GLY A 105 -10.39 15.13 -3.01
N LEU A 106 -9.38 14.24 -3.15
CA LEU A 106 -9.47 13.09 -4.08
C LEU A 106 -10.60 12.14 -3.70
N VAL A 107 -10.80 11.86 -2.42
CA VAL A 107 -11.90 11.02 -1.94
C VAL A 107 -13.26 11.68 -2.26
N ARG A 108 -13.42 12.98 -1.95
CA ARG A 108 -14.66 13.73 -2.27
C ARG A 108 -14.96 13.73 -3.76
N GLN A 109 -13.97 14.00 -4.60
CA GLN A 109 -14.12 14.01 -6.06
C GLN A 109 -14.52 12.63 -6.61
N ALA A 110 -13.91 11.55 -6.14
CA ALA A 110 -14.25 10.21 -6.55
C ALA A 110 -15.70 9.85 -6.21
N LEU A 111 -16.15 10.13 -5.00
CA LEU A 111 -17.52 9.89 -4.56
C LEU A 111 -18.53 10.69 -5.38
N LYS A 112 -18.25 11.95 -5.68
CA LYS A 112 -19.11 12.81 -6.47
C LYS A 112 -19.21 12.38 -7.92
N HIS A 113 -18.07 12.17 -8.59
CA HIS A 113 -18.05 11.96 -10.05
C HIS A 113 -18.27 10.51 -10.46
N ILE A 114 -17.86 9.54 -9.64
CA ILE A 114 -17.97 8.10 -9.92
C ILE A 114 -19.09 7.49 -9.08
N GLY A 115 -19.10 7.78 -7.78
CA GLY A 115 -20.08 7.28 -6.83
C GLY A 115 -21.50 7.84 -7.05
N GLY A 116 -21.61 9.00 -7.72
CA GLY A 116 -22.90 9.69 -7.89
C GLY A 116 -23.48 10.21 -6.57
N GLN A 117 -22.64 10.35 -5.54
CA GLN A 117 -23.06 10.83 -4.22
C GLN A 117 -22.89 12.35 -4.12
N GLY A 118 -23.93 13.05 -3.66
CA GLY A 118 -23.86 14.49 -3.37
C GLY A 118 -23.02 14.77 -2.11
N ASP A 119 -22.63 16.03 -1.93
CA ASP A 119 -21.78 16.44 -0.79
C ASP A 119 -22.44 16.21 0.60
N ASN A 120 -23.78 16.03 0.65
CA ASN A 120 -24.55 15.80 1.87
C ASN A 120 -25.00 14.33 2.06
N ASP A 121 -24.67 13.44 1.14
CA ASP A 121 -25.14 12.05 1.18
C ASP A 121 -24.38 11.18 2.18
N VAL A 122 -23.11 11.52 2.45
CA VAL A 122 -22.23 10.81 3.38
C VAL A 122 -21.34 11.80 4.13
N VAL A 123 -21.11 11.52 5.41
CA VAL A 123 -20.18 12.32 6.24
C VAL A 123 -18.75 11.94 5.90
N ILE A 124 -18.00 12.87 5.30
CA ILE A 124 -16.54 12.70 5.10
C ILE A 124 -15.84 13.49 6.18
N GLU A 125 -15.20 12.78 7.09
CA GLU A 125 -14.42 13.35 8.19
C GLU A 125 -13.08 13.92 7.69
N PRO A 126 -12.47 14.86 8.43
CA PRO A 126 -11.10 15.27 8.14
C PRO A 126 -10.14 14.09 8.10
N ILE A 127 -9.15 14.14 7.21
CA ILE A 127 -8.17 13.06 7.07
C ILE A 127 -7.41 12.81 8.39
N ALA A 128 -7.17 11.56 8.74
CA ALA A 128 -6.18 11.20 9.75
C ALA A 128 -4.80 11.28 9.11
N ASP A 129 -4.09 12.36 9.37
CA ASP A 129 -2.80 12.65 8.77
C ASP A 129 -1.62 12.14 9.62
N ALA A 130 -0.42 12.21 9.06
CA ALA A 130 0.83 11.84 9.73
C ALA A 130 1.60 13.06 10.28
N ALA A 131 0.91 14.20 10.47
CA ALA A 131 1.53 15.42 10.96
C ALA A 131 2.24 15.22 12.32
N GLY A 132 3.32 15.95 12.53
CA GLY A 132 4.11 15.87 13.77
C GLY A 132 5.31 14.91 13.70
N GLY A 133 5.78 14.57 12.50
CA GLY A 133 7.03 13.83 12.28
C GLY A 133 6.87 12.45 11.64
N GLY A 134 5.63 12.07 11.26
CA GLY A 134 5.35 10.82 10.58
C GLY A 134 5.36 10.89 9.05
N GLU A 135 5.71 12.06 8.48
CA GLU A 135 5.69 12.28 7.04
C GLU A 135 6.89 11.68 6.30
N LEU A 136 7.98 11.41 7.04
CA LEU A 136 9.23 10.85 6.53
C LEU A 136 9.62 9.61 7.33
N HIS A 137 10.53 8.80 6.80
CA HIS A 137 11.12 7.63 7.44
C HIS A 137 10.11 6.60 7.98
N TYR A 138 8.89 6.60 7.46
CA TYR A 138 7.78 5.75 7.93
C TYR A 138 7.74 4.35 7.30
N ARG A 139 8.40 4.17 6.14
CA ARG A 139 8.23 2.98 5.31
C ARG A 139 9.01 1.79 5.86
N ASN A 140 8.31 0.82 6.42
CA ASN A 140 8.89 -0.36 7.07
C ASN A 140 9.28 -1.50 6.12
N LYS A 141 8.89 -1.46 4.84
CA LYS A 141 9.22 -2.48 3.83
C LYS A 141 9.59 -1.85 2.50
N ALA A 142 10.70 -2.28 1.92
CA ALA A 142 11.15 -1.85 0.60
C ALA A 142 11.67 -3.03 -0.21
N GLN A 143 11.43 -3.02 -1.52
CA GLN A 143 11.84 -4.04 -2.47
C GLN A 143 12.64 -3.36 -3.58
N PHE A 144 13.91 -3.71 -3.69
CA PHE A 144 14.85 -3.07 -4.57
C PHE A 144 15.28 -4.02 -5.68
N PRO A 145 14.89 -3.80 -6.96
CA PRO A 145 15.52 -4.47 -8.08
C PRO A 145 17.02 -4.21 -8.06
N VAL A 146 17.81 -5.20 -8.50
CA VAL A 146 19.26 -5.16 -8.55
C VAL A 146 19.72 -5.28 -10.00
N GLN A 147 20.64 -4.41 -10.42
CA GLN A 147 21.28 -4.46 -11.73
C GLN A 147 22.80 -4.30 -11.60
N TYR A 148 23.54 -4.82 -12.56
CA TYR A 148 24.97 -4.59 -12.68
C TYR A 148 25.24 -3.84 -13.97
N VAL A 149 25.68 -2.58 -13.82
CA VAL A 149 25.91 -1.64 -14.95
C VAL A 149 27.26 -0.97 -14.74
N ASP A 150 28.09 -0.96 -15.78
CA ASP A 150 29.39 -0.27 -15.81
C ASP A 150 30.30 -0.58 -14.59
N GLY A 151 30.36 -1.85 -14.18
CA GLY A 151 31.20 -2.29 -13.07
C GLY A 151 30.64 -2.02 -11.66
N GLN A 152 29.39 -1.56 -11.56
CA GLN A 152 28.71 -1.22 -10.30
C GLN A 152 27.40 -1.99 -10.13
N TYR A 153 27.12 -2.37 -8.86
CA TYR A 153 25.81 -2.86 -8.48
C TYR A 153 24.90 -1.70 -8.13
N LEU A 154 23.81 -1.59 -8.87
CA LEU A 154 22.74 -0.64 -8.62
C LEU A 154 21.62 -1.36 -7.90
N ALA A 155 21.04 -0.74 -6.87
CA ALA A 155 19.83 -1.18 -6.21
C ALA A 155 18.99 0.04 -5.82
N GLY A 156 17.68 -0.01 -6.07
CA GLY A 156 16.83 1.13 -5.80
C GLY A 156 15.44 1.01 -6.40
N TYR A 157 14.93 2.09 -6.97
CA TYR A 157 13.59 2.13 -7.58
C TYR A 157 13.65 2.50 -9.05
N TYR A 158 12.62 2.14 -9.81
CA TYR A 158 12.51 2.58 -11.19
C TYR A 158 12.18 4.07 -11.28
N GLY A 159 12.71 4.70 -12.30
CA GLY A 159 12.32 6.05 -12.68
C GLY A 159 10.87 6.11 -13.10
N ARG A 160 10.24 7.28 -12.90
CA ARG A 160 8.83 7.49 -13.21
C ARG A 160 8.52 7.16 -14.69
N GLY A 161 7.54 6.27 -14.90
CA GLY A 161 7.13 5.84 -16.25
C GLY A 161 8.23 5.14 -17.06
N SER A 162 9.26 4.61 -16.42
CA SER A 162 10.38 3.94 -17.08
C SER A 162 10.82 2.67 -16.34
N HIS A 163 11.61 1.83 -17.03
CA HIS A 163 12.32 0.70 -16.44
C HIS A 163 13.79 1.02 -16.09
N SER A 164 14.18 2.31 -16.17
CA SER A 164 15.52 2.73 -15.77
C SER A 164 15.66 2.68 -14.27
N LEU A 165 16.60 1.89 -13.76
CA LEU A 165 16.85 1.76 -12.33
C LEU A 165 17.59 2.99 -11.79
N ILE A 166 17.03 3.63 -10.79
CA ILE A 166 17.66 4.71 -10.04
C ILE A 166 18.38 4.08 -8.85
N ASN A 167 19.70 4.25 -8.79
CA ASN A 167 20.48 3.79 -7.65
C ASN A 167 20.17 4.65 -6.43
N VAL A 168 19.41 4.10 -5.47
CA VAL A 168 19.00 4.82 -4.27
C VAL A 168 20.07 4.63 -3.19
N THR A 169 20.72 5.73 -2.80
CA THR A 169 21.72 5.77 -1.72
C THR A 169 21.14 6.31 -0.42
N GLU A 170 20.01 6.98 -0.49
CA GLU A 170 19.29 7.57 0.64
C GLU A 170 17.84 7.79 0.24
N CYS A 171 16.90 7.34 1.05
CA CYS A 171 15.47 7.47 0.79
C CYS A 171 14.77 8.16 1.96
N SER A 172 14.20 9.34 1.71
CA SER A 172 13.58 10.17 2.76
C SER A 172 12.33 9.54 3.40
N ILE A 173 11.71 8.51 2.79
CA ILE A 173 10.51 7.88 3.34
C ILE A 173 10.77 6.56 4.07
N GLN A 174 11.99 6.00 3.97
CA GLN A 174 12.36 4.79 4.71
C GLN A 174 13.36 5.10 5.82
N PRO A 175 13.45 4.28 6.88
CA PRO A 175 14.42 4.46 7.94
C PRO A 175 15.87 4.43 7.41
N PRO A 176 16.77 5.30 7.89
CA PRO A 176 18.17 5.35 7.44
C PRO A 176 18.93 4.03 7.57
N ALA A 177 18.56 3.18 8.55
CA ALA A 177 19.15 1.86 8.71
C ALA A 177 18.96 0.96 7.49
N MET A 178 17.81 1.09 6.79
CA MET A 178 17.56 0.35 5.55
C MET A 178 18.49 0.79 4.42
N ASP A 179 18.79 2.10 4.31
CA ASP A 179 19.74 2.62 3.32
C ASP A 179 21.15 2.08 3.56
N GLN A 180 21.59 2.03 4.82
CA GLN A 180 22.90 1.49 5.23
C GLN A 180 23.01 0.00 4.90
N VAL A 181 21.98 -0.79 5.22
CA VAL A 181 21.94 -2.22 4.90
C VAL A 181 21.95 -2.44 3.39
N LEU A 182 21.17 -1.65 2.62
CA LEU A 182 21.15 -1.73 1.16
C LEU A 182 22.52 -1.42 0.55
N ASP A 183 23.23 -0.45 1.09
CA ASP A 183 24.58 -0.11 0.62
C ASP A 183 25.56 -1.25 0.89
N THR A 184 25.54 -1.82 2.10
CA THR A 184 26.34 -3.01 2.44
C THR A 184 26.01 -4.18 1.53
N CYS A 185 24.72 -4.44 1.20
CA CYS A 185 24.34 -5.48 0.25
C CYS A 185 25.03 -5.27 -1.11
N ARG A 186 25.04 -4.05 -1.66
CA ARG A 186 25.75 -3.75 -2.92
C ARG A 186 27.24 -4.05 -2.84
N GLN A 187 27.87 -3.67 -1.74
CA GLN A 187 29.32 -3.91 -1.50
C GLN A 187 29.61 -5.42 -1.41
N LEU A 188 28.78 -6.18 -0.70
CA LEU A 188 28.96 -7.62 -0.55
C LEU A 188 28.71 -8.36 -1.86
N LEU A 189 27.67 -8.02 -2.64
CA LEU A 189 27.46 -8.58 -3.97
C LEU A 189 28.68 -8.34 -4.88
N LYS A 190 29.32 -7.18 -4.78
CA LYS A 190 30.56 -6.86 -5.50
C LYS A 190 31.75 -7.67 -4.97
N LYS A 191 31.93 -7.74 -3.65
CA LYS A 191 33.02 -8.48 -2.99
C LYS A 191 33.02 -9.95 -3.41
N TYR A 192 31.85 -10.57 -3.39
CA TYR A 192 31.64 -11.97 -3.70
C TYR A 192 31.36 -12.28 -5.17
N LYS A 193 31.38 -11.25 -6.05
CA LYS A 193 31.14 -11.35 -7.49
C LYS A 193 29.83 -12.06 -7.84
N VAL A 194 28.78 -11.84 -7.05
CA VAL A 194 27.47 -12.44 -7.27
C VAL A 194 26.82 -11.81 -8.50
N HIS A 195 26.40 -12.62 -9.47
CA HIS A 195 25.82 -12.10 -10.70
C HIS A 195 24.42 -11.50 -10.47
N ALA A 196 24.23 -10.21 -10.79
CA ALA A 196 22.90 -9.62 -10.84
C ALA A 196 22.09 -10.20 -11.99
N TYR A 197 20.78 -10.32 -11.78
CA TYR A 197 19.86 -10.84 -12.81
C TYR A 197 19.68 -9.85 -13.95
N ASP A 198 19.85 -10.34 -15.18
CA ASP A 198 19.55 -9.66 -16.43
C ASP A 198 18.20 -10.17 -16.96
N GLU A 199 17.16 -9.34 -16.85
CA GLU A 199 15.80 -9.70 -17.25
C GLU A 199 15.68 -10.06 -18.72
N ALA A 200 16.38 -9.32 -19.60
CA ALA A 200 16.34 -9.54 -21.04
C ALA A 200 16.91 -10.90 -21.44
N LYS A 201 17.96 -11.36 -20.75
CA LYS A 201 18.62 -12.64 -21.01
C LYS A 201 18.09 -13.77 -20.12
N HIS A 202 17.34 -13.46 -19.08
CA HIS A 202 16.93 -14.38 -18.02
C HIS A 202 18.12 -15.13 -17.42
N LYS A 203 19.19 -14.40 -17.09
CA LYS A 203 20.44 -14.94 -16.54
C LYS A 203 20.92 -14.09 -15.38
N GLY A 204 21.74 -14.70 -14.52
CA GLY A 204 22.20 -14.10 -13.27
C GLY A 204 21.40 -14.59 -12.07
N LEU A 205 21.86 -14.32 -10.88
CA LEU A 205 21.33 -14.88 -9.64
C LEU A 205 20.41 -13.90 -8.90
N VAL A 206 20.93 -12.76 -8.42
CA VAL A 206 20.17 -11.85 -7.56
C VAL A 206 19.29 -10.90 -8.36
N ARG A 207 17.97 -11.00 -8.17
CA ARG A 207 16.94 -10.18 -8.82
C ARG A 207 16.59 -8.96 -8.00
N HIS A 208 16.29 -9.17 -6.70
CA HIS A 208 15.87 -8.12 -5.79
C HIS A 208 16.49 -8.30 -4.41
N ILE A 209 16.60 -7.19 -3.69
CA ILE A 209 16.83 -7.15 -2.25
C ILE A 209 15.54 -6.62 -1.62
N ASN A 210 14.95 -7.37 -0.70
CA ASN A 210 13.79 -6.96 0.06
C ASN A 210 14.23 -6.73 1.51
N LEU A 211 13.99 -5.54 2.03
CA LEU A 211 14.28 -5.17 3.42
C LEU A 211 12.98 -4.86 4.15
N ARG A 212 12.83 -5.40 5.35
CA ARG A 212 11.73 -5.09 6.26
C ARG A 212 12.31 -4.72 7.61
N GLN A 213 11.88 -3.59 8.17
CA GLN A 213 12.28 -3.13 9.48
C GLN A 213 11.08 -3.06 10.43
N SER A 214 11.22 -3.60 11.63
CA SER A 214 10.30 -3.36 12.74
C SER A 214 10.48 -1.96 13.29
N PHE A 215 9.39 -1.27 13.55
CA PHE A 215 9.38 0.03 14.23
C PHE A 215 9.36 -0.10 15.75
N ALA A 216 9.06 -1.30 16.26
CA ALA A 216 9.06 -1.58 17.70
C ALA A 216 10.47 -1.59 18.29
N ASP A 217 11.44 -2.17 17.58
CA ASP A 217 12.80 -2.40 18.09
C ASP A 217 13.93 -2.09 17.10
N GLY A 218 13.59 -1.68 15.88
CA GLY A 218 14.56 -1.34 14.82
C GLY A 218 15.22 -2.53 14.15
N LYS A 219 14.77 -3.76 14.43
CA LYS A 219 15.32 -4.99 13.84
C LYS A 219 14.93 -5.11 12.36
N LEU A 220 15.79 -5.76 11.58
CA LEU A 220 15.69 -5.88 10.13
C LEU A 220 15.66 -7.35 9.69
N LEU A 221 14.83 -7.64 8.69
CA LEU A 221 14.87 -8.85 7.88
C LEU A 221 15.37 -8.48 6.49
N ALA A 222 16.44 -9.14 6.03
CA ALA A 222 16.95 -9.00 4.67
C ALA A 222 16.60 -10.24 3.86
N THR A 223 16.02 -10.05 2.66
CA THR A 223 15.68 -11.16 1.76
C THR A 223 16.31 -10.92 0.39
N PHE A 224 17.13 -11.86 -0.05
CA PHE A 224 17.64 -11.87 -1.42
C PHE A 224 16.72 -12.73 -2.29
N VAL A 225 16.14 -12.12 -3.31
CA VAL A 225 15.33 -12.86 -4.30
C VAL A 225 16.23 -13.31 -5.42
N VAL A 226 16.26 -14.62 -5.68
CA VAL A 226 17.18 -15.22 -6.64
C VAL A 226 16.45 -15.91 -7.80
N ASN A 227 17.04 -15.80 -8.98
CA ASN A 227 16.61 -16.50 -10.18
C ASN A 227 17.12 -17.95 -10.13
N HIS A 228 16.51 -18.76 -9.30
CA HIS A 228 16.88 -20.16 -9.11
C HIS A 228 15.67 -20.96 -8.65
N GLU A 229 15.61 -22.23 -9.05
CA GLU A 229 14.62 -23.18 -8.52
C GLU A 229 14.85 -23.44 -7.03
N ALA A 230 13.76 -23.65 -6.30
CA ALA A 230 13.82 -23.97 -4.88
C ALA A 230 14.69 -25.22 -4.61
N GLN A 231 15.58 -25.10 -3.63
CA GLN A 231 16.44 -26.22 -3.23
C GLN A 231 16.34 -26.48 -1.73
N LYS A 232 16.27 -27.78 -1.37
CA LYS A 232 16.41 -28.19 0.02
C LYS A 232 17.84 -27.91 0.51
N TYR A 233 17.98 -27.52 1.77
CA TYR A 233 19.27 -27.19 2.39
C TYR A 233 20.35 -28.29 2.19
N SER A 234 19.95 -29.57 2.13
CA SER A 234 20.85 -30.68 1.87
C SER A 234 21.55 -30.65 0.52
N LYS A 235 20.92 -30.07 -0.51
CA LYS A 235 21.47 -29.88 -1.86
C LYS A 235 22.09 -28.51 -2.10
N PHE A 236 21.89 -27.60 -1.17
CA PHE A 236 22.38 -26.22 -1.28
C PHE A 236 23.92 -26.16 -1.34
N LYS A 237 24.60 -27.05 -0.61
CA LYS A 237 26.08 -27.14 -0.55
C LYS A 237 26.73 -27.53 -1.89
N ASP A 238 25.96 -28.17 -2.78
CA ASP A 238 26.46 -28.61 -4.08
C ASP A 238 26.37 -27.52 -5.16
N ASN A 239 25.69 -26.38 -4.85
CA ASN A 239 25.51 -25.27 -5.78
C ASN A 239 26.34 -24.06 -5.36
N GLN A 240 27.46 -23.83 -6.06
CA GLN A 240 28.38 -22.74 -5.73
C GLN A 240 27.73 -21.35 -5.80
N ASP A 241 26.78 -21.12 -6.72
CA ASP A 241 26.07 -19.84 -6.84
C ASP A 241 25.20 -19.57 -5.61
N LEU A 242 24.67 -20.61 -4.96
CA LEU A 242 23.88 -20.46 -3.74
C LEU A 242 24.76 -20.41 -2.49
N VAL A 243 25.86 -21.19 -2.47
CA VAL A 243 26.80 -21.22 -1.32
C VAL A 243 27.40 -19.85 -1.05
N VAL A 244 27.74 -19.09 -2.09
CA VAL A 244 28.27 -17.73 -1.95
C VAL A 244 27.28 -16.78 -1.22
N MET A 245 25.99 -17.05 -1.30
CA MET A 245 24.98 -16.26 -0.58
C MET A 245 25.03 -16.49 0.93
N LEU A 246 25.55 -17.62 1.42
CA LEU A 246 25.80 -17.82 2.86
C LEU A 246 26.90 -16.87 3.37
N ASP A 247 27.95 -16.67 2.58
CA ASP A 247 29.03 -15.76 2.96
C ASP A 247 28.55 -14.30 2.91
N VAL A 248 27.75 -13.95 1.90
CA VAL A 248 27.05 -12.65 1.85
C VAL A 248 26.19 -12.46 3.10
N ALA A 249 25.40 -13.46 3.48
CA ALA A 249 24.50 -13.38 4.62
C ALA A 249 25.25 -13.23 5.96
N ARG A 250 26.35 -13.98 6.16
CA ARG A 250 27.19 -13.89 7.37
C ARG A 250 27.83 -12.53 7.49
N ASP A 251 28.48 -12.06 6.44
CA ASP A 251 29.14 -10.75 6.45
C ASP A 251 28.12 -9.62 6.65
N LEU A 252 26.90 -9.75 6.12
CA LEU A 252 25.83 -8.77 6.31
C LEU A 252 25.39 -8.68 7.77
N VAL A 253 25.17 -9.81 8.44
CA VAL A 253 24.82 -9.87 9.88
C VAL A 253 26.00 -9.40 10.76
N ASP A 254 27.23 -9.68 10.36
CA ASP A 254 28.40 -9.21 11.08
C ASP A 254 28.55 -7.69 11.00
N ALA A 255 28.24 -7.09 9.85
CA ALA A 255 28.27 -5.65 9.64
C ALA A 255 27.10 -4.92 10.33
N HIS A 256 25.93 -5.56 10.47
CA HIS A 256 24.70 -4.94 10.99
C HIS A 256 24.06 -5.80 12.08
N LYS A 257 24.31 -5.49 13.34
CA LYS A 257 23.82 -6.28 14.50
C LYS A 257 22.31 -6.18 14.74
N ASN A 258 21.61 -5.30 14.04
CA ASN A 258 20.16 -5.19 14.04
C ASN A 258 19.47 -6.08 12.97
N ILE A 259 20.20 -6.88 12.20
CA ILE A 259 19.61 -7.88 11.30
C ILE A 259 19.28 -9.13 12.10
N GLU A 260 17.98 -9.46 12.18
CA GLU A 260 17.46 -10.68 12.83
C GLU A 260 17.61 -11.91 11.95
N GLY A 261 17.54 -11.72 10.63
CA GLY A 261 17.69 -12.82 9.70
C GLY A 261 18.00 -12.39 8.28
N VAL A 262 18.59 -13.33 7.55
CA VAL A 262 18.81 -13.24 6.10
C VAL A 262 18.16 -14.45 5.43
N VAL A 263 17.26 -14.19 4.51
CA VAL A 263 16.44 -15.17 3.79
C VAL A 263 16.80 -15.15 2.32
N LEU A 264 16.83 -16.31 1.71
CA LEU A 264 16.89 -16.50 0.27
C LEU A 264 15.49 -16.89 -0.22
N ASN A 265 14.91 -16.10 -1.13
CA ASN A 265 13.65 -16.41 -1.75
C ASN A 265 13.87 -16.82 -3.21
N PHE A 266 13.29 -17.93 -3.63
CA PHE A 266 13.48 -18.51 -4.95
C PHE A 266 12.39 -18.09 -5.91
N ASN A 267 12.76 -17.33 -6.94
CA ASN A 267 11.85 -16.93 -8.00
C ASN A 267 12.49 -17.10 -9.38
N PRO A 268 12.36 -18.28 -10.00
CA PRO A 268 12.86 -18.55 -11.34
C PRO A 268 11.95 -18.02 -12.45
N GLU A 269 10.74 -17.53 -12.12
CA GLU A 269 9.76 -17.16 -13.13
C GLU A 269 10.09 -15.85 -13.82
N LYS A 270 9.72 -15.75 -15.10
CA LYS A 270 9.72 -14.48 -15.82
C LYS A 270 8.48 -13.67 -15.45
N GLY A 271 8.62 -12.35 -15.43
CA GLY A 271 7.49 -11.43 -15.22
C GLY A 271 7.65 -10.55 -13.99
N ASN A 272 6.54 -9.89 -13.60
CA ASN A 272 6.54 -8.83 -12.59
C ASN A 272 6.41 -9.32 -11.14
N ARG A 273 6.22 -10.62 -10.92
CA ARG A 273 6.19 -11.19 -9.58
C ARG A 273 7.58 -11.09 -8.96
N ILE A 274 7.69 -10.44 -7.81
CA ILE A 274 8.98 -10.21 -7.13
C ILE A 274 9.37 -11.43 -6.31
N LEU A 275 8.50 -11.87 -5.39
CA LEU A 275 8.76 -13.03 -4.52
C LEU A 275 8.21 -14.32 -5.14
N GLY A 276 8.99 -15.39 -5.07
CA GLY A 276 8.52 -16.74 -5.32
C GLY A 276 7.86 -17.37 -4.09
N ASP A 277 7.41 -18.61 -4.23
CA ASP A 277 6.66 -19.32 -3.17
C ASP A 277 7.59 -19.93 -2.11
N ASP A 278 8.81 -20.29 -2.49
CA ASP A 278 9.75 -20.97 -1.62
C ASP A 278 10.83 -20.05 -1.08
N SER A 279 11.19 -20.23 0.18
CA SER A 279 12.25 -19.48 0.85
C SER A 279 13.13 -20.39 1.71
N LEU A 280 14.36 -19.95 1.96
CA LEU A 280 15.34 -20.63 2.80
C LEU A 280 16.02 -19.63 3.72
N VAL A 281 15.99 -19.86 5.03
CA VAL A 281 16.74 -19.07 6.00
C VAL A 281 18.23 -19.39 5.89
N LEU A 282 19.04 -18.39 5.59
CA LEU A 282 20.51 -18.53 5.54
C LEU A 282 21.15 -18.31 6.90
N VAL A 283 20.70 -17.26 7.63
CA VAL A 283 21.18 -16.90 8.97
C VAL A 283 20.01 -16.33 9.77
N GLY A 284 19.93 -16.63 11.07
CA GLY A 284 18.93 -16.08 11.98
C GLY A 284 17.53 -16.66 11.78
N ILE A 285 16.52 -15.80 11.72
CA ILE A 285 15.10 -16.13 11.61
C ILE A 285 14.46 -15.52 10.36
N GLU A 286 13.27 -16.01 9.98
CA GLU A 286 12.59 -15.62 8.73
C GLU A 286 11.59 -14.44 8.89
N TYR A 287 11.50 -13.83 10.07
CA TYR A 287 10.57 -12.75 10.36
C TYR A 287 11.21 -11.65 11.22
N VAL A 288 10.60 -10.49 11.27
CA VAL A 288 10.77 -9.49 12.34
C VAL A 288 9.49 -9.42 13.16
N GLU A 289 9.61 -9.07 14.44
CA GLU A 289 8.45 -8.85 15.30
C GLU A 289 8.12 -7.35 15.33
N GLU A 290 6.92 -7.00 14.88
CA GLU A 290 6.36 -5.64 14.99
C GLU A 290 5.40 -5.58 16.17
N VAL A 291 5.26 -4.42 16.81
CA VAL A 291 4.34 -4.22 17.92
C VAL A 291 3.44 -3.02 17.64
N LEU A 292 2.15 -3.29 17.44
CA LEU A 292 1.15 -2.26 17.26
C LEU A 292 0.55 -1.86 18.60
N LYS A 293 0.74 -0.61 19.00
CA LYS A 293 0.35 -0.12 20.31
C LYS A 293 -0.45 1.16 20.22
N THR A 294 -1.64 1.17 20.81
CA THR A 294 -2.45 2.39 20.98
C THR A 294 -2.06 3.16 22.24
N LYS A 295 -2.15 4.50 22.14
CA LYS A 295 -2.03 5.40 23.31
C LYS A 295 -3.38 5.78 23.91
N ARG A 296 -4.49 5.36 23.29
CA ARG A 296 -5.84 5.69 23.70
C ARG A 296 -6.24 4.91 24.94
N ALA A 297 -6.66 5.64 26.00
CA ALA A 297 -7.02 5.04 27.29
C ALA A 297 -8.33 4.23 27.25
N ASP A 298 -9.22 4.55 26.27
CA ASP A 298 -10.51 3.88 26.06
C ASP A 298 -10.41 2.56 25.28
N MET A 299 -9.20 2.20 24.84
CA MET A 299 -8.94 0.93 24.16
C MET A 299 -8.63 -0.20 25.16
N PRO A 300 -8.88 -1.46 24.80
CA PRO A 300 -8.55 -2.62 25.64
C PRO A 300 -7.09 -2.63 26.10
N GLN A 301 -6.85 -3.16 27.30
CA GLN A 301 -5.52 -3.25 27.89
C GLN A 301 -4.54 -3.97 26.95
N LYS A 302 -4.94 -5.07 26.32
CA LYS A 302 -4.14 -5.83 25.36
C LYS A 302 -3.57 -4.95 24.25
N LEU A 303 -4.38 -4.06 23.65
CA LEU A 303 -3.96 -3.16 22.59
C LEU A 303 -3.09 -1.99 23.10
N ARG A 304 -3.29 -1.59 24.35
CA ARG A 304 -2.44 -0.58 25.02
C ARG A 304 -1.09 -1.15 25.44
N GLU A 305 -1.00 -2.42 25.76
CA GLU A 305 0.25 -3.15 26.01
C GLU A 305 1.00 -3.44 24.71
N GLY A 306 0.26 -3.72 23.63
CA GLY A 306 0.77 -3.91 22.28
C GLY A 306 0.44 -5.27 21.68
N LEU A 307 -0.06 -5.25 20.45
CA LEU A 307 -0.31 -6.42 19.63
C LEU A 307 0.96 -6.77 18.87
N LYS A 308 1.51 -7.95 19.13
CA LYS A 308 2.73 -8.44 18.49
C LYS A 308 2.40 -9.15 17.17
N LEU A 309 3.16 -8.84 16.14
CA LEU A 309 3.00 -9.44 14.81
C LEU A 309 4.35 -9.95 14.29
N ARG A 310 4.43 -11.22 13.97
CA ARG A 310 5.54 -11.76 13.17
C ARG A 310 5.27 -11.47 11.72
N LEU A 311 6.24 -10.82 11.08
CA LEU A 311 6.15 -10.36 9.71
C LEU A 311 7.28 -10.99 8.89
N SER A 312 6.95 -12.00 8.09
CA SER A 312 7.89 -12.63 7.15
C SER A 312 8.14 -11.75 5.91
N SER A 313 9.03 -12.16 5.03
CA SER A 313 9.31 -11.42 3.79
C SER A 313 8.12 -11.41 2.83
N SER A 314 7.33 -12.49 2.78
CA SER A 314 6.15 -12.66 1.90
C SER A 314 4.90 -12.01 2.46
N SER A 315 4.74 -11.94 3.79
CA SER A 315 3.52 -11.43 4.41
C SER A 315 3.24 -9.97 4.06
N PHE A 316 1.96 -9.70 3.74
CA PHE A 316 1.47 -8.34 3.59
C PHE A 316 1.24 -7.71 4.97
N PHE A 317 1.73 -6.53 5.16
CA PHE A 317 1.45 -5.66 6.29
C PHE A 317 1.56 -4.20 5.83
N GLN A 318 0.80 -3.30 6.43
CA GLN A 318 0.82 -1.88 6.10
C GLN A 318 2.25 -1.31 6.25
N VAL A 319 2.72 -0.58 5.23
CA VAL A 319 4.12 -0.12 5.20
C VAL A 319 4.43 1.04 6.14
N ASN A 320 3.43 1.58 6.82
CA ASN A 320 3.54 2.63 7.83
C ASN A 320 2.91 2.14 9.13
N SER A 321 3.72 1.61 10.04
CA SER A 321 3.25 1.01 11.30
C SER A 321 2.50 2.01 12.19
N VAL A 322 2.90 3.28 12.19
CA VAL A 322 2.26 4.33 13.00
C VAL A 322 0.86 4.64 12.47
N GLN A 323 0.74 4.87 11.16
CA GLN A 323 -0.56 5.16 10.53
C GLN A 323 -1.46 3.91 10.44
N ALA A 324 -0.87 2.71 10.47
CA ALA A 324 -1.63 1.47 10.60
C ALA A 324 -2.39 1.43 11.93
N VAL A 325 -1.79 1.87 13.04
CA VAL A 325 -2.48 1.98 14.33
C VAL A 325 -3.65 2.97 14.25
N ALA A 326 -3.45 4.14 13.63
CA ALA A 326 -4.53 5.12 13.44
C ALA A 326 -5.69 4.55 12.61
N LEU A 327 -5.39 3.82 11.53
CA LEU A 327 -6.40 3.12 10.72
C LEU A 327 -7.17 2.08 11.56
N LEU A 328 -6.46 1.26 12.33
CA LEU A 328 -7.06 0.22 13.18
C LEU A 328 -7.93 0.81 14.29
N GLU A 329 -7.54 1.93 14.88
CA GLU A 329 -8.36 2.67 15.85
C GLU A 329 -9.67 3.16 15.24
N ILE A 330 -9.62 3.68 13.99
CA ILE A 330 -10.81 4.11 13.25
C ILE A 330 -11.73 2.90 12.95
N VAL A 331 -11.16 1.78 12.51
CA VAL A 331 -11.93 0.54 12.29
C VAL A 331 -12.58 0.07 13.59
N ALA A 332 -11.86 0.09 14.71
CA ALA A 332 -12.40 -0.29 16.01
C ALA A 332 -13.53 0.65 16.47
N ASP A 333 -13.41 1.96 16.27
CA ASP A 333 -14.47 2.93 16.62
C ASP A 333 -15.73 2.70 15.78
N MET A 334 -15.58 2.43 14.48
CA MET A 334 -16.71 2.09 13.62
C MET A 334 -17.34 0.75 14.02
N ALA A 335 -16.52 -0.26 14.33
CA ALA A 335 -16.99 -1.56 14.78
C ALA A 335 -17.74 -1.47 16.13
N LYS A 336 -17.21 -0.77 17.11
CA LYS A 336 -17.89 -0.54 18.40
C LYS A 336 -19.28 0.11 18.22
N SER A 337 -19.36 1.11 17.33
CA SER A 337 -20.63 1.79 17.04
C SER A 337 -21.62 0.87 16.34
N ALA A 338 -21.16 0.06 15.39
CA ALA A 338 -21.99 -0.87 14.62
C ALA A 338 -22.52 -2.04 15.47
N LEU A 339 -21.76 -2.45 16.49
CA LEU A 339 -22.02 -3.63 17.33
C LEU A 339 -22.59 -3.29 18.71
N ALA A 340 -22.96 -2.04 18.97
CA ALA A 340 -23.38 -1.57 20.30
C ALA A 340 -24.56 -2.36 20.89
N ASP A 341 -25.45 -2.87 20.04
CA ASP A 341 -26.65 -3.64 20.45
C ASP A 341 -26.43 -5.17 20.42
N CYS A 342 -25.23 -5.65 20.07
CA CYS A 342 -24.92 -7.07 19.95
C CYS A 342 -24.32 -7.62 21.24
N ALA A 343 -24.95 -8.62 21.85
CA ALA A 343 -24.48 -9.20 23.12
C ALA A 343 -23.23 -10.09 22.96
N ALA A 344 -23.11 -10.79 21.84
CA ALA A 344 -21.99 -11.70 21.52
C ALA A 344 -21.61 -11.55 20.05
N PRO A 345 -21.02 -10.41 19.64
CA PRO A 345 -20.82 -10.08 18.25
C PRO A 345 -19.81 -11.00 17.55
N VAL A 346 -20.15 -11.43 16.34
CA VAL A 346 -19.32 -12.20 15.42
C VAL A 346 -18.90 -11.31 14.26
N VAL A 347 -17.59 -11.22 14.01
CA VAL A 347 -17.02 -10.42 12.94
C VAL A 347 -16.37 -11.32 11.92
N VAL A 348 -16.55 -11.02 10.63
CA VAL A 348 -15.77 -11.60 9.53
C VAL A 348 -14.82 -10.52 9.01
N ASP A 349 -13.52 -10.84 8.96
CA ASP A 349 -12.47 -10.03 8.33
C ASP A 349 -12.07 -10.71 7.01
N ALA A 350 -12.50 -10.13 5.90
CA ALA A 350 -12.25 -10.66 4.57
C ALA A 350 -11.08 -9.94 3.89
N TYR A 351 -10.21 -10.68 3.24
CA TYR A 351 -8.88 -10.27 2.77
C TYR A 351 -7.94 -9.98 3.95
N ALA A 352 -7.96 -10.86 4.96
CA ALA A 352 -7.39 -10.59 6.27
C ALA A 352 -5.85 -10.46 6.30
N GLY A 353 -5.14 -10.95 5.27
CA GLY A 353 -3.67 -10.98 5.27
C GLY A 353 -3.15 -11.75 6.48
N VAL A 354 -2.20 -11.16 7.22
CA VAL A 354 -1.69 -11.73 8.47
C VAL A 354 -2.63 -11.53 9.67
N GLY A 355 -3.88 -11.12 9.40
CA GLY A 355 -4.93 -10.95 10.40
C GLY A 355 -4.85 -9.65 11.21
N THR A 356 -4.22 -8.61 10.71
CA THR A 356 -4.00 -7.38 11.49
C THR A 356 -5.29 -6.78 12.00
N ILE A 357 -6.35 -6.67 11.17
CA ILE A 357 -7.66 -6.15 11.56
C ILE A 357 -8.37 -7.16 12.49
N ALA A 358 -8.40 -8.44 12.12
CA ALA A 358 -9.00 -9.50 12.93
C ALA A 358 -8.47 -9.54 14.35
N LEU A 359 -7.14 -9.54 14.49
CA LEU A 359 -6.45 -9.57 15.78
C LEU A 359 -6.70 -8.28 16.60
N TRP A 360 -6.76 -7.12 15.92
CA TRP A 360 -7.05 -5.84 16.57
C TRP A 360 -8.48 -5.76 17.08
N LEU A 361 -9.44 -6.33 16.36
CA LEU A 361 -10.85 -6.34 16.74
C LEU A 361 -11.19 -7.42 17.79
N SER A 362 -10.40 -8.48 17.89
CA SER A 362 -10.70 -9.63 18.76
C SER A 362 -10.99 -9.27 20.24
N PRO A 363 -10.33 -8.26 20.88
CA PRO A 363 -10.65 -7.91 22.26
C PRO A 363 -12.00 -7.19 22.47
N PHE A 364 -12.70 -6.84 21.38
CA PHE A 364 -14.00 -6.14 21.45
C PHE A 364 -15.18 -7.06 21.16
N VAL A 365 -14.95 -8.28 20.66
CA VAL A 365 -16.00 -9.13 20.09
C VAL A 365 -15.94 -10.55 20.65
N HIS A 366 -17.03 -11.30 20.43
CA HIS A 366 -17.10 -12.69 20.86
C HIS A 366 -16.17 -13.57 20.02
N SER A 367 -16.22 -13.43 18.70
CA SER A 367 -15.34 -14.17 17.78
C SER A 367 -15.06 -13.41 16.49
N VAL A 368 -13.95 -13.73 15.87
CA VAL A 368 -13.55 -13.21 14.53
C VAL A 368 -13.20 -14.39 13.63
N VAL A 369 -13.75 -14.38 12.41
CA VAL A 369 -13.35 -15.28 11.33
C VAL A 369 -12.55 -14.48 10.31
N ALA A 370 -11.26 -14.78 10.16
CA ALA A 370 -10.33 -14.14 9.25
C ALA A 370 -10.19 -14.98 7.98
N VAL A 371 -10.60 -14.45 6.83
CA VAL A 371 -10.57 -15.15 5.54
C VAL A 371 -9.43 -14.62 4.68
N GLU A 372 -8.52 -15.48 4.22
CA GLU A 372 -7.37 -15.12 3.41
C GLU A 372 -7.01 -16.26 2.45
N GLU A 373 -6.69 -15.92 1.18
CA GLU A 373 -6.32 -16.93 0.17
C GLU A 373 -4.84 -17.31 0.20
N ASN A 374 -3.97 -16.43 0.73
CA ASN A 374 -2.54 -16.66 0.81
C ASN A 374 -2.21 -17.53 2.02
N LYS A 375 -1.75 -18.74 1.75
CA LYS A 375 -1.41 -19.77 2.74
C LYS A 375 -0.37 -19.33 3.76
N ASP A 376 0.66 -18.59 3.33
CA ASP A 376 1.72 -18.10 4.20
C ASP A 376 1.17 -17.03 5.15
N ALA A 377 0.32 -16.14 4.63
CA ALA A 377 -0.35 -15.12 5.44
C ALA A 377 -1.29 -15.74 6.49
N VAL A 378 -2.03 -16.80 6.13
CA VAL A 378 -2.85 -17.58 7.08
C VAL A 378 -1.99 -18.22 8.16
N SER A 379 -0.84 -18.79 7.78
CA SER A 379 0.11 -19.38 8.74
C SER A 379 0.67 -18.34 9.70
N ASP A 380 1.13 -17.19 9.17
CA ASP A 380 1.59 -16.05 9.97
C ASP A 380 0.47 -15.53 10.88
N GLY A 381 -0.76 -15.45 10.39
CA GLY A 381 -1.92 -15.00 11.17
C GLY A 381 -2.24 -15.91 12.35
N ARG A 382 -2.23 -17.23 12.14
CA ARG A 382 -2.39 -18.23 13.22
C ARG A 382 -1.28 -18.13 14.26
N ALA A 383 -0.03 -17.98 13.81
CA ALA A 383 1.11 -17.77 14.71
C ALA A 383 0.98 -16.46 15.50
N ASN A 384 0.48 -15.39 14.88
CA ASN A 384 0.23 -14.10 15.51
C ASN A 384 -0.92 -14.18 16.54
N SER A 385 -1.97 -14.95 16.27
CA SER A 385 -3.05 -15.21 17.24
C SER A 385 -2.51 -15.89 18.51
N LEU A 386 -1.72 -16.94 18.34
CA LEU A 386 -1.07 -17.66 19.46
C LEU A 386 -0.10 -16.76 20.22
N LEU A 387 0.72 -15.96 19.53
CA LEU A 387 1.69 -15.03 20.13
C LEU A 387 1.04 -14.00 21.07
N ASN A 388 -0.24 -13.69 20.81
CA ASN A 388 -1.01 -12.73 21.58
C ASN A 388 -2.04 -13.36 22.51
N ASP A 389 -2.06 -14.67 22.70
CA ASP A 389 -3.05 -15.41 23.51
C ASP A 389 -4.51 -15.12 23.10
N LEU A 390 -4.75 -14.90 21.81
CA LEU A 390 -6.07 -14.61 21.25
C LEU A 390 -6.70 -15.92 20.78
N THR A 391 -7.68 -16.45 21.56
CA THR A 391 -8.31 -17.75 21.31
C THR A 391 -9.63 -17.64 20.54
N ASN A 392 -10.10 -16.41 20.29
CA ASN A 392 -11.37 -16.14 19.63
C ASN A 392 -11.21 -15.67 18.17
N VAL A 393 -10.05 -15.95 17.54
CA VAL A 393 -9.80 -15.65 16.12
C VAL A 393 -9.56 -16.95 15.37
N GLU A 394 -10.40 -17.23 14.39
CA GLU A 394 -10.28 -18.38 13.48
C GLU A 394 -9.80 -17.91 12.11
N PHE A 395 -8.75 -18.57 11.56
CA PHE A 395 -8.25 -18.30 10.22
C PHE A 395 -8.75 -19.38 9.23
N VAL A 396 -9.47 -18.93 8.20
CA VAL A 396 -9.99 -19.73 7.10
C VAL A 396 -9.16 -19.45 5.85
N GLU A 397 -8.44 -20.47 5.37
CA GLU A 397 -7.72 -20.43 4.09
C GLU A 397 -8.71 -20.63 2.94
N GLY A 398 -8.77 -19.67 2.01
CA GLY A 398 -9.64 -19.76 0.85
C GLY A 398 -9.94 -18.42 0.21
N ARG A 399 -10.54 -18.48 -0.96
CA ARG A 399 -10.99 -17.29 -1.68
C ARG A 399 -12.18 -16.66 -0.94
N VAL A 400 -12.15 -15.33 -0.85
CA VAL A 400 -13.20 -14.58 -0.15
C VAL A 400 -14.59 -14.84 -0.74
N GLU A 401 -14.70 -14.96 -2.07
CA GLU A 401 -15.93 -15.23 -2.78
C GLU A 401 -16.59 -16.53 -2.31
N GLU A 402 -15.78 -17.59 -2.14
CA GLU A 402 -16.23 -18.92 -1.74
C GLU A 402 -16.52 -18.98 -0.24
N ALA A 403 -15.64 -18.41 0.57
CA ALA A 403 -15.76 -18.41 2.02
C ALA A 403 -16.97 -17.61 2.51
N LEU A 404 -17.20 -16.41 1.96
CA LEU A 404 -18.37 -15.60 2.30
C LEU A 404 -19.68 -16.31 1.91
N SER A 405 -19.77 -16.84 0.70
CA SER A 405 -20.96 -17.57 0.26
C SER A 405 -21.26 -18.76 1.19
N ARG A 406 -20.24 -19.51 1.58
CA ARG A 406 -20.40 -20.65 2.52
C ARG A 406 -20.85 -20.20 3.91
N LEU A 407 -20.16 -19.23 4.52
CA LEU A 407 -20.49 -18.71 5.86
C LEU A 407 -21.92 -18.17 5.91
N MET A 408 -22.36 -17.47 4.86
CA MET A 408 -23.68 -16.88 4.77
C MET A 408 -24.79 -17.91 4.51
N THR A 409 -24.51 -19.02 3.81
CA THR A 409 -25.48 -20.09 3.54
C THR A 409 -25.59 -21.11 4.66
N GLU A 410 -24.52 -21.36 5.43
CA GLU A 410 -24.51 -22.26 6.59
C GLU A 410 -25.17 -21.65 7.85
N GLY A 411 -25.72 -20.44 7.76
CA GLY A 411 -26.50 -19.81 8.80
C GLY A 411 -25.69 -19.05 9.85
N THR A 412 -24.39 -18.86 9.64
CA THR A 412 -23.53 -18.03 10.50
C THR A 412 -23.40 -16.63 9.87
N LEU A 413 -24.50 -15.85 9.90
CA LEU A 413 -24.43 -14.45 9.49
C LEU A 413 -23.59 -13.69 10.51
N PRO A 414 -22.50 -13.02 10.10
CA PRO A 414 -21.77 -12.16 10.98
C PRO A 414 -22.60 -10.92 11.36
N ASP A 415 -22.35 -10.34 12.52
CA ASP A 415 -22.91 -9.04 12.92
C ASP A 415 -22.22 -7.88 12.21
N LEU A 416 -20.96 -8.09 11.82
CA LEU A 416 -20.14 -7.12 11.08
C LEU A 416 -19.24 -7.85 10.07
N LEU A 417 -19.22 -7.35 8.86
CA LEU A 417 -18.23 -7.73 7.84
C LEU A 417 -17.21 -6.60 7.67
N VAL A 418 -15.92 -6.91 7.74
CA VAL A 418 -14.84 -6.01 7.35
C VAL A 418 -14.23 -6.51 6.05
N VAL A 419 -14.00 -5.62 5.08
CA VAL A 419 -13.35 -5.94 3.82
C VAL A 419 -12.19 -4.97 3.56
N ASP A 420 -11.00 -5.49 3.24
CA ASP A 420 -9.81 -4.73 2.81
C ASP A 420 -9.29 -5.26 1.46
N PRO A 421 -10.05 -5.06 0.37
CA PRO A 421 -9.73 -5.65 -0.92
C PRO A 421 -8.50 -5.00 -1.58
N PRO A 422 -7.86 -5.68 -2.56
CA PRO A 422 -6.78 -5.10 -3.34
C PRO A 422 -7.22 -3.88 -4.15
N ARG A 423 -6.27 -3.15 -4.74
CA ARG A 423 -6.48 -1.90 -5.51
C ARG A 423 -7.59 -1.93 -6.56
N LYS A 424 -7.94 -3.10 -7.08
CA LYS A 424 -9.04 -3.29 -8.05
C LYS A 424 -10.43 -3.20 -7.44
N GLY A 425 -10.53 -3.17 -6.10
CA GLY A 425 -11.79 -3.20 -5.35
C GLY A 425 -12.37 -4.60 -5.25
N LEU A 426 -13.64 -4.69 -4.82
CA LEU A 426 -14.38 -5.95 -4.70
C LEU A 426 -14.69 -6.55 -6.06
N SER A 427 -14.68 -7.88 -6.13
CA SER A 427 -15.15 -8.60 -7.31
C SER A 427 -16.68 -8.55 -7.44
N PRO A 428 -17.25 -8.74 -8.65
CA PRO A 428 -18.70 -8.77 -8.82
C PRO A 428 -19.40 -9.82 -7.94
N GLU A 429 -18.75 -10.96 -7.74
CA GLU A 429 -19.25 -12.07 -6.93
C GLU A 429 -19.33 -11.68 -5.44
N VAL A 430 -18.31 -11.01 -4.91
CA VAL A 430 -18.31 -10.53 -3.51
C VAL A 430 -19.34 -9.41 -3.33
N LEU A 431 -19.46 -8.48 -4.28
CA LEU A 431 -20.49 -7.44 -4.25
C LEU A 431 -21.90 -8.05 -4.22
N ALA A 432 -22.15 -9.08 -5.05
CA ALA A 432 -23.44 -9.79 -5.07
C ALA A 432 -23.70 -10.50 -3.73
N ALA A 433 -22.72 -11.24 -3.20
CA ALA A 433 -22.84 -11.93 -1.92
C ALA A 433 -23.15 -10.96 -0.75
N ILE A 434 -22.47 -9.81 -0.71
CA ILE A 434 -22.73 -8.77 0.30
C ILE A 434 -24.16 -8.22 0.16
N LYS A 435 -24.62 -7.94 -1.05
CA LYS A 435 -25.98 -7.43 -1.28
C LYS A 435 -27.04 -8.44 -0.89
N GLU A 436 -26.86 -9.70 -1.24
CA GLU A 436 -27.85 -10.75 -1.02
C GLU A 436 -27.90 -11.21 0.44
N HIS A 437 -26.74 -11.47 1.03
CA HIS A 437 -26.63 -12.16 2.32
C HIS A 437 -25.82 -11.41 3.38
N GLY A 438 -25.26 -10.22 3.07
CA GLY A 438 -24.38 -9.51 3.99
C GLY A 438 -25.09 -9.06 5.28
N PRO A 439 -24.32 -8.77 6.34
CA PRO A 439 -24.81 -8.30 7.63
C PRO A 439 -25.38 -6.89 7.55
N ARG A 440 -25.97 -6.43 8.65
CA ARG A 440 -26.47 -5.05 8.75
C ARG A 440 -25.36 -4.01 8.51
N HIS A 441 -24.15 -4.27 8.97
CA HIS A 441 -23.05 -3.33 8.87
C HIS A 441 -21.87 -3.94 8.10
N VAL A 442 -21.24 -3.12 7.25
CA VAL A 442 -19.99 -3.46 6.56
C VAL A 442 -18.98 -2.33 6.76
N ILE A 443 -17.77 -2.65 7.18
CA ILE A 443 -16.64 -1.72 7.17
C ILE A 443 -15.81 -2.03 5.93
N TYR A 444 -15.62 -1.03 5.07
CA TYR A 444 -14.81 -1.12 3.87
C TYR A 444 -13.53 -0.29 4.04
N VAL A 445 -12.37 -0.94 4.06
CA VAL A 445 -11.05 -0.30 3.99
C VAL A 445 -10.60 -0.28 2.53
N SER A 446 -10.13 0.84 2.02
CA SER A 446 -9.79 0.98 0.60
C SER A 446 -8.57 1.87 0.37
N CYS A 447 -7.61 1.36 -0.41
CA CYS A 447 -6.43 2.12 -0.85
C CYS A 447 -6.64 2.90 -2.17
N ASN A 448 -7.86 2.88 -2.75
CA ASN A 448 -8.14 3.53 -4.03
C ASN A 448 -9.53 4.19 -4.04
N PRO A 449 -9.60 5.52 -3.95
CA PRO A 449 -10.88 6.24 -3.94
C PRO A 449 -11.77 5.98 -5.16
N THR A 450 -11.16 5.70 -6.33
CA THR A 450 -11.89 5.47 -7.58
C THR A 450 -12.67 4.16 -7.54
N THR A 451 -12.03 3.06 -7.12
CA THR A 451 -12.68 1.75 -6.99
C THR A 451 -13.64 1.73 -5.80
N LEU A 452 -13.29 2.40 -4.70
CA LEU A 452 -14.21 2.58 -3.57
C LEU A 452 -15.52 3.24 -4.03
N ALA A 453 -15.44 4.36 -4.73
CA ALA A 453 -16.63 5.09 -5.20
C ALA A 453 -17.49 4.24 -6.14
N ARG A 454 -16.86 3.45 -7.03
CA ARG A 454 -17.56 2.49 -7.89
C ARG A 454 -18.30 1.43 -7.07
N ASP A 455 -17.61 0.82 -6.10
CA ASP A 455 -18.16 -0.27 -5.30
C ASP A 455 -19.30 0.22 -4.39
N LEU A 456 -19.14 1.41 -3.79
CA LEU A 456 -20.20 2.04 -3.00
C LEU A 456 -21.45 2.32 -3.83
N LYS A 457 -21.30 2.76 -5.08
CA LYS A 457 -22.42 2.94 -6.01
C LYS A 457 -23.12 1.61 -6.29
N LEU A 458 -22.36 0.55 -6.61
CA LEU A 458 -22.92 -0.77 -6.87
C LEU A 458 -23.63 -1.37 -5.64
N LEU A 459 -23.09 -1.14 -4.45
CA LEU A 459 -23.72 -1.57 -3.19
C LEU A 459 -24.98 -0.75 -2.86
N SER A 460 -25.08 0.51 -3.29
CA SER A 460 -26.24 1.36 -3.03
C SER A 460 -27.38 1.19 -4.04
N ASP A 461 -27.11 0.58 -5.19
CA ASP A 461 -28.13 0.37 -6.22
C ASP A 461 -29.27 -0.54 -5.73
N LYS A 462 -30.50 -0.03 -5.73
CA LYS A 462 -31.71 -0.79 -5.49
C LYS A 462 -31.94 -1.66 -6.72
N GLY A 463 -31.94 -2.98 -6.57
CA GLY A 463 -32.17 -3.91 -7.68
C GLY A 463 -33.47 -3.60 -8.46
N GLU A 464 -33.59 -4.10 -9.68
CA GLU A 464 -34.72 -3.83 -10.62
C GLU A 464 -36.13 -4.12 -10.03
N LYS A 465 -36.21 -4.86 -8.93
CA LYS A 465 -37.49 -5.23 -8.27
C LYS A 465 -37.85 -4.37 -7.05
N GLY A 466 -37.10 -3.28 -6.77
CA GLY A 466 -37.36 -2.43 -5.61
C GLY A 466 -37.08 -3.10 -4.26
N GLU A 467 -36.33 -4.20 -4.26
CA GLU A 467 -35.89 -4.91 -3.07
C GLU A 467 -34.88 -4.02 -2.33
N SER A 468 -35.11 -3.76 -1.04
CA SER A 468 -34.29 -2.90 -0.19
C SER A 468 -33.00 -3.62 0.28
N ASN A 469 -32.26 -4.25 -0.63
CA ASN A 469 -31.04 -5.02 -0.30
C ASN A 469 -29.76 -4.23 -0.53
N GLY A 470 -29.79 -2.91 -0.43
CA GLY A 470 -28.65 -2.04 -0.65
C GLY A 470 -27.99 -1.59 0.65
N TYR A 471 -26.84 -0.96 0.50
CA TYR A 471 -26.07 -0.35 1.59
C TYR A 471 -25.90 1.15 1.38
N LYS A 472 -25.98 1.91 2.46
CA LYS A 472 -25.69 3.34 2.47
C LYS A 472 -24.41 3.61 3.25
N ALA A 473 -23.47 4.33 2.64
CA ALA A 473 -22.32 4.85 3.36
C ALA A 473 -22.79 5.89 4.39
N LYS A 474 -22.42 5.73 5.64
CA LYS A 474 -22.77 6.65 6.74
C LYS A 474 -21.64 7.62 7.05
N ARG A 475 -20.42 7.11 7.08
CA ARG A 475 -19.23 7.86 7.46
C ARG A 475 -18.02 7.34 6.70
N ILE A 476 -17.17 8.26 6.25
CA ILE A 476 -15.91 7.97 5.60
C ILE A 476 -14.80 8.72 6.35
N LYS A 477 -13.75 8.01 6.72
CA LYS A 477 -12.55 8.57 7.32
C LYS A 477 -11.36 8.29 6.43
N PRO A 478 -10.84 9.29 5.69
CA PRO A 478 -9.57 9.15 4.97
C PRO A 478 -8.40 9.03 5.96
N VAL A 479 -7.36 8.27 5.57
CA VAL A 479 -6.13 8.07 6.36
C VAL A 479 -4.92 8.21 5.46
N ASP A 480 -3.92 8.98 5.89
CA ASP A 480 -2.66 9.12 5.16
C ASP A 480 -1.64 8.07 5.58
N LEU A 481 -1.75 6.87 5.01
CA LEU A 481 -0.77 5.81 5.18
C LEU A 481 0.52 6.02 4.38
N PHE A 482 0.46 6.85 3.31
CA PHE A 482 1.53 7.02 2.34
C PHE A 482 1.89 8.50 2.14
N PRO A 483 2.38 9.20 3.17
CA PRO A 483 2.87 10.57 3.02
C PRO A 483 3.82 10.71 1.83
N GLN A 484 3.91 11.89 1.23
CA GLN A 484 4.74 12.20 0.05
C GLN A 484 4.26 11.56 -1.27
N THR A 485 3.13 10.85 -1.26
CA THR A 485 2.49 10.25 -2.43
C THR A 485 1.04 10.69 -2.55
N TYR A 486 0.41 10.44 -3.70
CA TYR A 486 -1.04 10.71 -3.90
C TYR A 486 -1.96 9.65 -3.28
N HIS A 487 -1.40 8.52 -2.80
CA HIS A 487 -2.20 7.45 -2.23
C HIS A 487 -2.89 7.88 -0.94
N VAL A 488 -4.14 7.50 -0.81
CA VAL A 488 -4.97 7.71 0.38
C VAL A 488 -5.74 6.43 0.69
N GLU A 489 -5.71 6.03 1.96
CA GLU A 489 -6.60 5.01 2.48
C GLU A 489 -7.91 5.65 2.91
N SER A 490 -8.99 4.87 2.91
CA SER A 490 -10.31 5.31 3.38
C SER A 490 -10.98 4.19 4.15
N VAL A 491 -11.46 4.48 5.35
CA VAL A 491 -12.30 3.57 6.13
C VAL A 491 -13.73 4.06 6.05
N VAL A 492 -14.64 3.19 5.61
CA VAL A 492 -16.06 3.50 5.39
C VAL A 492 -16.92 2.55 6.19
N ILE A 493 -17.88 3.09 6.95
CA ILE A 493 -18.95 2.28 7.53
C ILE A 493 -20.21 2.36 6.67
N LEU A 494 -20.71 1.21 6.28
CA LEU A 494 -21.94 1.01 5.50
C LEU A 494 -23.02 0.41 6.39
N GLU A 495 -24.25 0.84 6.20
CA GLU A 495 -25.42 0.27 6.85
C GLU A 495 -26.43 -0.16 5.79
N ARG A 496 -26.98 -1.36 5.97
CA ARG A 496 -28.03 -1.92 5.12
C ARG A 496 -29.35 -1.16 5.36
N PHE A 497 -30.08 -0.83 4.30
CA PHE A 497 -31.38 -0.15 4.36
C PHE A 497 -32.53 -1.05 3.96
#